data_7039a8c8dfaf55c983592f7ed18f01df
#
_entry.id   7039a8c8dfaf55c983592f7ed18f01df
#
_cell.length_a   1.000
_cell.length_b   1.000
_cell.length_c   1.000
_cell.angle_alpha   90.00
_cell.angle_beta   90.00
_cell.angle_gamma   90.00
#
_symmetry.space_group_name_H-M   'P 1'
#
loop_
_entity.id
_entity.type
_entity.pdbx_description
1 polymer ?
#
loop_
_entity_poly.entity_id
_entity_poly.type
_entity_poly.pdbx_seq_one_letter_code
_entity_poly.pdbx_strand_id
1 'polypeptide(L)'
;MIRKMLKTCAGGLVGLAWLWTAGAQAQPSSFLDRLHSDLQLSPAQDGAWQDFQQAYRVDPQDMTQERDAEAKMPSLTGPQRMDLAIGMAEQDLAGMRRRGDALKVFYAGLSPPQQTVFDRDTLAPPQQGPGNY
;
A
#
# COMPACT_ATOMS: atom_id res chain seq x y z
N MET A 1 51.80 47.71 -3.52
CA MET A 1 51.51 49.02 -2.88
C MET A 1 50.08 49.00 -2.37
N ILE A 2 49.96 49.24 -1.09
CA ILE A 2 48.87 49.95 -0.36
C ILE A 2 47.58 49.13 -0.15
N ARG A 3 47.47 48.63 1.02
CA ARG A 3 46.85 49.05 2.29
C ARG A 3 45.35 48.72 2.36
N LYS A 4 45.12 47.81 3.31
CA LYS A 4 44.43 48.02 4.59
C LYS A 4 42.99 48.56 4.48
N MET A 5 42.05 47.82 4.98
CA MET A 5 41.42 48.18 6.27
C MET A 5 40.50 47.07 6.76
N LEU A 6 40.86 46.60 7.95
CA LEU A 6 39.93 45.97 8.88
C LEU A 6 38.73 46.88 9.12
N LYS A 7 37.55 46.33 9.19
CA LYS A 7 36.58 46.77 10.19
C LYS A 7 35.77 45.57 10.69
N THR A 8 36.11 45.19 11.87
CA THR A 8 35.36 44.44 12.84
C THR A 8 33.97 45.06 13.05
N CYS A 9 32.92 44.29 12.96
CA CYS A 9 31.72 44.56 13.73
C CYS A 9 31.17 43.23 14.23
N ALA A 10 31.29 43.13 15.54
CA ALA A 10 30.64 42.12 16.36
C ALA A 10 29.14 42.35 16.35
N GLY A 11 28.39 41.32 16.47
CA GLY A 11 26.98 41.43 16.88
C GLY A 11 26.05 40.42 16.22
N GLY A 12 25.55 39.52 17.00
CA GLY A 12 24.28 38.85 16.68
C GLY A 12 24.39 37.37 16.41
N LEU A 13 24.62 36.62 17.46
CA LEU A 13 24.17 35.24 17.55
C LEU A 13 22.63 35.21 17.49
N VAL A 14 22.07 35.06 16.31
CA VAL A 14 20.71 34.56 16.17
C VAL A 14 20.85 33.16 15.61
N GLY A 15 20.94 32.22 16.52
CA GLY A 15 20.77 30.80 16.21
C GLY A 15 19.40 30.58 15.69
N LEU A 16 19.22 30.66 14.37
CA LEU A 16 18.09 30.03 13.69
C LEU A 16 18.35 28.53 13.72
N ALA A 17 17.97 27.92 14.83
CA ALA A 17 17.69 26.50 14.85
C ALA A 17 16.62 26.26 13.80
N TRP A 18 17.04 25.87 12.62
CA TRP A 18 16.19 25.21 11.67
C TRP A 18 15.75 23.92 12.35
N LEU A 19 14.66 24.01 13.10
CA LEU A 19 13.85 22.87 13.39
C LEU A 19 13.45 22.28 12.04
N TRP A 20 14.22 21.32 11.61
CA TRP A 20 13.76 20.31 10.72
C TRP A 20 12.64 19.60 11.50
N THR A 21 11.48 20.20 11.52
CA THR A 21 10.28 19.42 11.61
C THR A 21 10.35 18.53 10.38
N ALA A 22 10.95 17.35 10.57
CA ALA A 22 10.61 16.21 9.78
C ALA A 22 9.09 16.15 9.89
N GLY A 23 8.40 16.76 8.93
CA GLY A 23 7.01 16.52 8.71
C GLY A 23 6.97 15.02 8.58
N ALA A 24 6.50 14.35 9.62
CA ALA A 24 5.99 13.02 9.49
C ALA A 24 4.97 13.18 8.36
N GLN A 25 5.38 12.87 7.15
CA GLN A 25 4.45 12.61 6.09
C GLN A 25 3.68 11.44 6.65
N ALA A 26 2.52 11.75 7.20
CA ALA A 26 1.53 10.75 7.47
C ALA A 26 1.34 10.09 6.11
N GLN A 27 2.04 8.98 5.93
CA GLN A 27 1.73 8.09 4.81
C GLN A 27 0.24 7.87 4.93
N PRO A 28 -0.52 8.07 3.87
CA PRO A 28 -1.94 7.80 3.96
C PRO A 28 -2.05 6.42 4.57
N SER A 29 -2.61 6.36 5.78
CA SER A 29 -2.84 5.09 6.45
C SER A 29 -3.42 4.19 5.40
N SER A 30 -2.84 3.02 5.22
CA SER A 30 -3.28 2.12 4.17
C SER A 30 -4.79 1.96 4.31
N PHE A 31 -5.49 1.68 3.23
CA PHE A 31 -6.93 1.42 3.29
C PHE A 31 -7.27 0.46 4.45
N LEU A 32 -6.43 -0.55 4.66
CA LEU A 32 -6.59 -1.52 5.74
C LEU A 32 -6.44 -0.90 7.14
N ASP A 33 -5.55 0.08 7.33
CA ASP A 33 -5.40 0.75 8.64
C ASP A 33 -6.63 1.58 8.99
N ARG A 34 -7.22 2.26 8.02
CA ARG A 34 -8.48 2.99 8.21
C ARG A 34 -9.63 2.05 8.51
N LEU A 35 -9.78 1.00 7.72
CA LEU A 35 -10.81 -0.01 7.90
C LEU A 35 -10.71 -0.66 9.29
N HIS A 36 -9.50 -0.98 9.76
CA HIS A 36 -9.26 -1.51 11.09
C HIS A 36 -9.73 -0.54 12.19
N SER A 37 -9.37 0.73 12.04
CA SER A 37 -9.78 1.78 12.98
C SER A 37 -11.30 1.97 13.04
N ASP A 38 -11.96 1.96 11.89
CA ASP A 38 -13.40 2.21 11.77
C ASP A 38 -14.23 1.01 12.27
N LEU A 39 -13.70 -0.21 12.13
CA LEU A 39 -14.34 -1.42 12.61
C LEU A 39 -14.31 -1.59 14.14
N GLN A 40 -13.38 -0.91 14.84
CA GLN A 40 -13.21 -1.02 16.29
C GLN A 40 -13.24 -2.48 16.77
N LEU A 41 -12.34 -3.28 16.20
CA LEU A 41 -12.30 -4.72 16.47
C LEU A 41 -12.02 -5.01 17.96
N SER A 42 -12.64 -6.07 18.47
CA SER A 42 -12.32 -6.59 19.78
C SER A 42 -11.03 -7.41 19.75
N PRO A 43 -10.33 -7.58 20.88
CA PRO A 43 -9.12 -8.41 20.94
C PRO A 43 -9.34 -9.86 20.45
N ALA A 44 -10.55 -10.39 20.56
CA ALA A 44 -10.90 -11.70 20.05
C ALA A 44 -10.96 -11.76 18.52
N GLN A 45 -11.14 -10.62 17.85
CA GLN A 45 -11.23 -10.50 16.40
C GLN A 45 -9.87 -10.18 15.75
N ASP A 46 -8.86 -9.81 16.55
CA ASP A 46 -7.53 -9.41 16.03
C ASP A 46 -6.85 -10.54 15.23
N GLY A 47 -7.00 -11.79 15.65
CA GLY A 47 -6.46 -12.93 14.92
C GLY A 47 -7.05 -13.06 13.51
N ALA A 48 -8.37 -12.99 13.40
CA ALA A 48 -9.08 -13.04 12.12
C ALA A 48 -8.73 -11.83 11.23
N TRP A 49 -8.51 -10.66 11.83
CA TRP A 49 -8.05 -9.49 11.12
C TRP A 49 -6.64 -9.68 10.54
N GLN A 50 -5.72 -10.25 11.30
CA GLN A 50 -4.36 -10.52 10.83
C GLN A 50 -4.36 -11.51 9.65
N ASP A 51 -5.17 -12.57 9.72
CA ASP A 51 -5.33 -13.53 8.63
C ASP A 51 -5.91 -12.86 7.38
N PHE A 52 -6.91 -12.00 7.56
CA PHE A 52 -7.46 -11.19 6.48
C PHE A 52 -6.41 -10.27 5.86
N GLN A 53 -5.65 -9.51 6.67
CA GLN A 53 -4.57 -8.66 6.18
C GLN A 53 -3.51 -9.45 5.41
N GLN A 54 -3.14 -10.63 5.91
CA GLN A 54 -2.13 -11.48 5.27
C GLN A 54 -2.58 -11.91 3.86
N ALA A 55 -3.86 -12.23 3.69
CA ALA A 55 -4.41 -12.60 2.39
C ALA A 55 -4.39 -11.45 1.36
N TYR A 56 -4.37 -10.20 1.84
CA TYR A 56 -4.32 -9.01 0.99
C TYR A 56 -2.90 -8.47 0.76
N ARG A 57 -1.90 -9.03 1.42
CA ARG A 57 -0.51 -8.66 1.15
C ARG A 57 -0.10 -9.15 -0.23
N VAL A 58 0.61 -8.30 -0.95
CA VAL A 58 1.27 -8.71 -2.19
C VAL A 58 2.44 -9.62 -1.82
N ASP A 59 2.45 -10.83 -2.37
CA ASP A 59 3.57 -11.74 -2.19
C ASP A 59 4.77 -11.23 -3.01
N PRO A 60 5.95 -11.04 -2.40
CA PRO A 60 7.15 -10.68 -3.15
C PRO A 60 7.50 -11.67 -4.27
N GLN A 61 7.08 -12.94 -4.13
CA GLN A 61 7.26 -13.95 -5.17
C GLN A 61 6.39 -13.67 -6.39
N ASP A 62 5.15 -13.21 -6.19
CA ASP A 62 4.26 -12.85 -7.30
C ASP A 62 4.88 -11.71 -8.13
N MET A 63 5.44 -10.69 -7.48
CA MET A 63 6.12 -9.58 -8.15
C MET A 63 7.38 -10.04 -8.92
N THR A 64 8.11 -11.01 -8.39
CA THR A 64 9.28 -11.57 -9.06
C THR A 64 8.87 -12.36 -10.29
N GLN A 65 7.84 -13.18 -10.18
CA GLN A 65 7.30 -13.96 -11.30
C GLN A 65 6.77 -13.06 -12.42
N GLU A 66 6.09 -11.97 -12.08
CA GLU A 66 5.60 -10.99 -13.05
C GLU A 66 6.76 -10.35 -13.85
N ARG A 67 7.82 -9.90 -13.17
CA ARG A 67 9.03 -9.37 -13.81
C ARG A 67 9.72 -10.40 -14.70
N ASP A 68 9.82 -11.63 -14.24
CA ASP A 68 10.42 -12.72 -15.01
C ASP A 68 9.59 -13.05 -16.25
N ALA A 69 8.28 -13.00 -16.13
CA ALA A 69 7.36 -13.18 -17.25
C ALA A 69 7.53 -12.06 -18.29
N GLU A 70 7.55 -10.81 -17.85
CA GLU A 70 7.79 -9.64 -18.73
C GLU A 70 9.13 -9.74 -19.44
N ALA A 71 10.20 -10.13 -18.75
CA ALA A 71 11.53 -10.27 -19.33
C ALA A 71 11.59 -11.38 -20.38
N LYS A 72 10.79 -12.42 -20.27
CA LYS A 72 10.71 -13.53 -21.23
C LYS A 72 9.87 -13.19 -22.46
N MET A 73 8.90 -12.29 -22.34
CA MET A 73 7.93 -11.97 -23.41
C MET A 73 8.54 -11.77 -24.80
N PRO A 74 9.64 -10.98 -24.97
CA PRO A 74 10.21 -10.73 -26.29
C PRO A 74 10.80 -11.98 -26.97
N SER A 75 11.20 -12.98 -26.19
CA SER A 75 11.83 -14.22 -26.69
C SER A 75 10.83 -15.31 -27.06
N LEU A 76 9.55 -15.14 -26.69
CA LEU A 76 8.49 -16.12 -26.88
C LEU A 76 7.79 -15.94 -28.24
N THR A 77 7.35 -17.06 -28.81
CA THR A 77 6.43 -17.04 -29.96
C THR A 77 5.03 -16.57 -29.55
N GLY A 78 4.19 -16.20 -30.52
CA GLY A 78 2.82 -15.75 -30.23
C GLY A 78 2.02 -16.75 -29.39
N PRO A 79 1.96 -18.04 -29.73
CA PRO A 79 1.29 -19.04 -28.89
C PRO A 79 1.88 -19.14 -27.49
N GLN A 80 3.22 -19.16 -27.33
CA GLN A 80 3.87 -19.22 -26.03
C GLN A 80 3.56 -17.99 -25.15
N ARG A 81 3.44 -16.80 -25.74
CA ARG A 81 3.00 -15.59 -25.00
C ARG A 81 1.57 -15.73 -24.50
N MET A 82 0.70 -16.36 -25.29
CA MET A 82 -0.68 -16.61 -24.85
C MET A 82 -0.73 -17.62 -23.70
N ASP A 83 0.05 -18.70 -23.77
CA ASP A 83 0.13 -19.70 -22.71
C ASP A 83 0.66 -19.07 -21.40
N LEU A 84 1.67 -18.19 -21.50
CA LEU A 84 2.19 -17.44 -20.35
C LEU A 84 1.11 -16.53 -19.74
N ALA A 85 0.38 -15.79 -20.58
CA ALA A 85 -0.69 -14.90 -20.14
C ALA A 85 -1.84 -15.67 -19.46
N ILE A 86 -2.20 -16.84 -19.97
CA ILE A 86 -3.20 -17.71 -19.35
C ILE A 86 -2.72 -18.19 -17.98
N GLY A 87 -1.47 -18.65 -17.86
CA GLY A 87 -0.89 -19.07 -16.58
C GLY A 87 -0.89 -17.96 -15.54
N MET A 88 -0.56 -16.73 -15.93
CA MET A 88 -0.61 -15.56 -15.04
C MET A 88 -2.06 -15.27 -14.60
N ALA A 89 -3.02 -15.30 -15.51
CA ALA A 89 -4.43 -15.10 -15.18
C ALA A 89 -4.99 -16.17 -14.24
N GLU A 90 -4.55 -17.41 -14.37
CA GLU A 90 -4.90 -18.50 -13.43
C GLU A 90 -4.33 -18.26 -12.03
N GLN A 91 -3.10 -17.76 -11.93
CA GLN A 91 -2.47 -17.39 -10.65
C GLN A 91 -3.23 -16.21 -9.99
N ASP A 92 -3.57 -15.19 -10.76
CA ASP A 92 -4.37 -14.05 -10.29
C ASP A 92 -5.72 -14.51 -9.77
N LEU A 93 -6.39 -15.39 -10.50
CA LEU A 93 -7.67 -15.95 -10.07
C LEU A 93 -7.53 -16.78 -8.77
N ALA A 94 -6.48 -17.58 -8.64
CA ALA A 94 -6.21 -18.31 -7.42
C ALA A 94 -5.94 -17.36 -6.24
N GLY A 95 -5.19 -16.29 -6.45
CA GLY A 95 -4.97 -15.23 -5.47
C GLY A 95 -6.27 -14.53 -5.05
N MET A 96 -7.12 -14.22 -6.03
CA MET A 96 -8.43 -13.61 -5.77
C MET A 96 -9.35 -14.54 -4.97
N ARG A 97 -9.36 -15.83 -5.27
CA ARG A 97 -10.12 -16.83 -4.50
C ARG A 97 -9.64 -16.89 -3.05
N ARG A 98 -8.32 -16.95 -2.80
CA ARG A 98 -7.77 -16.95 -1.43
C ARG A 98 -8.20 -15.69 -0.66
N ARG A 99 -8.13 -14.52 -1.28
CA ARG A 99 -8.60 -13.26 -0.67
C ARG A 99 -10.10 -13.29 -0.39
N GLY A 100 -10.88 -13.81 -1.31
CA GLY A 100 -12.33 -13.96 -1.14
C GLY A 100 -12.71 -14.91 0.00
N ASP A 101 -11.99 -15.99 0.17
CA ASP A 101 -12.25 -16.94 1.25
C ASP A 101 -11.84 -16.34 2.61
N ALA A 102 -10.69 -15.67 2.69
CA ALA A 102 -10.26 -14.95 3.89
C ALA A 102 -11.26 -13.83 4.27
N LEU A 103 -11.76 -13.10 3.26
CA LEU A 103 -12.81 -12.10 3.44
C LEU A 103 -14.08 -12.69 4.06
N LYS A 104 -14.58 -13.81 3.53
CA LYS A 104 -15.79 -14.46 4.02
C LYS A 104 -15.65 -14.89 5.48
N VAL A 105 -14.49 -15.49 5.82
CA VAL A 105 -14.19 -15.91 7.20
C VAL A 105 -14.15 -14.72 8.13
N PHE A 106 -13.44 -13.65 7.76
CA PHE A 106 -13.35 -12.44 8.55
C PHE A 106 -14.73 -11.78 8.74
N TYR A 107 -15.48 -11.61 7.64
CA TYR A 107 -16.79 -10.96 7.66
C TYR A 107 -17.80 -11.71 8.53
N ALA A 108 -17.77 -13.05 8.52
CA ALA A 108 -18.63 -13.87 9.37
C ALA A 108 -18.35 -13.69 10.88
N GLY A 109 -17.12 -13.28 11.23
CA GLY A 109 -16.73 -12.97 12.61
C GLY A 109 -17.09 -11.54 13.08
N LEU A 110 -17.59 -10.68 12.16
CA LEU A 110 -18.01 -9.32 12.48
C LEU A 110 -19.43 -9.29 13.08
N SER A 111 -19.65 -8.38 14.03
CA SER A 111 -21.00 -8.06 14.52
C SER A 111 -21.81 -7.33 13.43
N PRO A 112 -23.14 -7.32 13.47
CA PRO A 112 -23.96 -6.63 12.48
C PRO A 112 -23.63 -5.14 12.28
N PRO A 113 -23.33 -4.33 13.33
CA PRO A 113 -22.87 -2.97 13.15
C PRO A 113 -21.52 -2.89 12.43
N GLN A 114 -20.57 -3.79 12.75
CA GLN A 114 -19.27 -3.85 12.08
C GLN A 114 -19.40 -4.26 10.62
N GLN A 115 -20.29 -5.18 10.28
CA GLN A 115 -20.59 -5.54 8.90
C GLN A 115 -21.10 -4.34 8.10
N THR A 116 -21.97 -3.52 8.70
CA THR A 116 -22.45 -2.29 8.06
C THR A 116 -21.31 -1.30 7.78
N VAL A 117 -20.39 -1.12 8.73
CA VAL A 117 -19.20 -0.27 8.55
C VAL A 117 -18.31 -0.84 7.45
N PHE A 118 -18.05 -2.15 7.50
CA PHE A 118 -17.22 -2.83 6.51
C PHE A 118 -17.79 -2.66 5.09
N ASP A 119 -19.08 -2.91 4.90
CA ASP A 119 -19.75 -2.78 3.60
C ASP A 119 -19.69 -1.34 3.08
N ARG A 120 -19.94 -0.37 3.94
CA ARG A 120 -19.85 1.05 3.58
C ARG A 120 -18.44 1.43 3.11
N ASP A 121 -17.41 1.04 3.88
CA ASP A 121 -16.04 1.50 3.66
C ASP A 121 -15.37 0.75 2.49
N THR A 122 -15.82 -0.47 2.20
CA THR A 122 -15.34 -1.25 1.05
C THR A 122 -16.09 -0.94 -0.25
N LEU A 123 -17.27 -0.32 -0.18
CA LEU A 123 -18.03 0.15 -1.34
C LEU A 123 -17.54 1.53 -1.86
N ALA A 124 -16.59 2.17 -1.19
CA ALA A 124 -16.02 3.41 -1.72
C ALA A 124 -15.51 3.16 -3.15
N PRO A 125 -15.91 3.99 -4.12
CA PRO A 125 -15.50 3.78 -5.51
C PRO A 125 -13.98 3.75 -5.57
N PRO A 126 -13.39 2.87 -6.41
CA PRO A 126 -11.97 2.91 -6.65
C PRO A 126 -11.62 4.34 -7.03
N GLN A 127 -10.70 4.95 -6.27
CA GLN A 127 -10.23 6.29 -6.60
C GLN A 127 -9.69 6.21 -8.03
N GLN A 128 -10.41 6.79 -8.96
CA GLN A 128 -9.92 6.95 -10.31
C GLN A 128 -8.64 7.75 -10.19
N GLY A 129 -7.52 7.06 -10.37
CA GLY A 129 -6.26 7.74 -10.57
C GLY A 129 -6.46 8.78 -11.68
N PRO A 130 -5.70 9.88 -11.68
CA PRO A 130 -5.84 10.91 -12.68
C PRO A 130 -5.79 10.27 -14.07
N GLY A 131 -6.91 10.31 -14.77
CA GLY A 131 -7.03 9.79 -16.11
C GLY A 131 -6.03 10.52 -17.01
N ASN A 132 -5.05 9.82 -17.49
CA ASN A 132 -4.27 10.28 -18.62
C ASN A 132 -5.14 10.13 -19.87
N TYR A 133 -5.69 11.23 -20.31
CA TYR A 133 -6.14 11.42 -21.69
C TYR A 133 -4.96 11.84 -22.57
#